data_69d8e331b0321e596de6478f78ded6ec
#
_entry.id   69d8e331b0321e596de6478f78ded6ec
#
_cell.length_a   1.000
_cell.length_b   1.000
_cell.length_c   1.000
_cell.angle_alpha   90.00
_cell.angle_beta   90.00
_cell.angle_gamma   90.00
#
_symmetry.space_group_name_H-M   'P 1'
#
loop_
_entity.id
_entity.type
_entity.pdbx_description
1 polymer ?
#
loop_
_entity_poly.entity_id
_entity_poly.type
_entity_poly.pdbx_seq_one_letter_code
_entity_poly.pdbx_strand_id
1 'polypeptide(L)'
;MMTLFANNVILRGFLGKHAEAPPSDGITDNAFAVLLLATVSGKWDLGNNQWIPRTDWHRIICPGPFFCGYVRGMRRGDYLEVEGELRALEQDRGVVVADERFSVKHSTYAVHAVRIQRLDRPDALVDFGDSDDDNTEVQP
;
A
#
# COMPACT_ATOMS: atom_id res chain seq x y z
N MET A 1 0.20 18.24 -24.95
CA MET A 1 -1.05 18.64 -24.46
C MET A 1 -1.01 18.80 -22.98
N MET A 2 -1.56 19.86 -22.47
CA MET A 2 -1.53 20.08 -21.07
C MET A 2 -2.81 19.55 -20.46
N THR A 3 -2.75 18.86 -19.37
CA THR A 3 -3.94 18.40 -18.70
C THR A 3 -4.24 19.32 -17.54
N LEU A 4 -5.50 19.54 -17.26
CA LEU A 4 -5.87 20.38 -16.15
C LEU A 4 -5.64 19.74 -14.82
N PHE A 5 -5.71 18.42 -14.78
CA PHE A 5 -5.61 17.75 -13.51
C PHE A 5 -4.46 16.74 -13.53
N ALA A 6 -3.86 16.54 -12.42
CA ALA A 6 -2.79 15.54 -12.28
C ALA A 6 -3.01 14.73 -11.00
N ASN A 7 -2.86 13.45 -11.10
CA ASN A 7 -2.97 12.56 -9.95
C ASN A 7 -2.09 11.37 -10.27
N ASN A 8 -0.85 11.44 -9.86
CA ASN A 8 0.11 10.40 -10.17
C ASN A 8 0.99 10.14 -8.97
N VAL A 9 1.01 8.90 -8.54
CA VAL A 9 1.80 8.48 -7.40
C VAL A 9 2.73 7.39 -7.85
N ILE A 10 3.99 7.49 -7.50
CA ILE A 10 4.97 6.45 -7.78
C ILE A 10 5.58 6.06 -6.45
N LEU A 11 5.46 4.79 -6.11
CA LEU A 11 5.99 4.28 -4.87
C LEU A 11 6.91 3.11 -5.16
N ARG A 12 8.01 3.02 -4.46
CA ARG A 12 8.93 1.91 -4.60
C ARG A 12 9.25 1.42 -3.21
N GLY A 13 9.02 0.18 -2.95
CA GLY A 13 9.21 -0.35 -1.61
C GLY A 13 9.01 -1.84 -1.54
N PHE A 14 8.88 -2.34 -0.33
CA PHE A 14 8.76 -3.77 -0.10
C PHE A 14 7.37 -4.14 0.35
N LEU A 15 6.90 -5.30 -0.08
CA LEU A 15 5.63 -5.78 0.39
C LEU A 15 5.72 -6.16 1.86
N GLY A 16 4.77 -5.71 2.63
CA GLY A 16 4.73 -6.00 4.05
C GLY A 16 4.04 -7.30 4.38
N LYS A 17 3.28 -7.83 3.44
CA LYS A 17 2.68 -9.14 3.59
C LYS A 17 2.38 -9.69 2.22
N HIS A 18 1.98 -10.93 2.17
CA HIS A 18 1.67 -11.57 0.91
C HIS A 18 0.50 -10.86 0.24
N ALA A 19 0.47 -10.83 -1.07
CA ALA A 19 -0.60 -10.20 -1.80
C ALA A 19 -1.92 -10.88 -1.51
N GLU A 20 -2.97 -10.08 -1.39
CA GLU A 20 -4.30 -10.63 -1.16
C GLU A 20 -5.04 -10.54 -2.47
N ALA A 21 -5.27 -11.66 -3.10
CA ALA A 21 -5.95 -11.73 -4.38
C ALA A 21 -7.03 -12.79 -4.32
N PRO A 22 -8.11 -12.61 -5.06
CA PRO A 22 -9.16 -13.62 -5.07
C PRO A 22 -8.68 -14.91 -5.71
N PRO A 23 -9.30 -16.02 -5.43
CA PRO A 23 -8.91 -17.28 -6.04
C PRO A 23 -9.11 -17.22 -7.55
N SER A 24 -8.37 -18.03 -8.27
CA SER A 24 -8.41 -17.99 -9.72
C SER A 24 -9.79 -18.16 -10.28
N ASP A 25 -10.62 -18.97 -9.67
CA ASP A 25 -11.95 -19.20 -10.18
C ASP A 25 -12.90 -18.13 -9.69
N GLY A 26 -12.48 -17.21 -8.88
CA GLY A 26 -13.33 -16.15 -8.42
C GLY A 26 -13.02 -14.80 -9.06
N ILE A 27 -12.29 -14.79 -10.14
CA ILE A 27 -11.92 -13.53 -10.75
C ILE A 27 -12.99 -13.09 -11.71
N THR A 28 -13.54 -11.92 -11.45
CA THR A 28 -14.55 -11.33 -12.30
C THR A 28 -14.01 -9.98 -12.75
N ASP A 29 -14.75 -9.26 -13.55
CA ASP A 29 -14.31 -7.97 -14.03
C ASP A 29 -14.19 -6.97 -12.91
N ASN A 30 -14.90 -7.18 -11.82
CA ASN A 30 -14.82 -6.27 -10.69
C ASN A 30 -13.88 -6.74 -9.61
N ALA A 31 -13.17 -7.81 -9.85
CA ALA A 31 -12.26 -8.33 -8.83
C ALA A 31 -11.09 -7.38 -8.66
N PHE A 32 -10.52 -7.36 -7.50
CA PHE A 32 -9.32 -6.58 -7.26
C PHE A 32 -8.44 -7.28 -6.24
N ALA A 33 -7.18 -7.01 -6.30
CA ALA A 33 -6.24 -7.52 -5.30
C ALA A 33 -5.73 -6.36 -4.46
N VAL A 34 -5.18 -6.64 -3.31
CA VAL A 34 -4.68 -5.62 -2.41
C VAL A 34 -3.25 -5.93 -2.04
N LEU A 35 -2.41 -4.93 -2.10
CA LEU A 35 -1.03 -5.05 -1.64
C LEU A 35 -0.81 -4.04 -0.52
N LEU A 36 0.09 -4.37 0.38
CA LEU A 36 0.51 -3.47 1.42
C LEU A 36 1.99 -3.18 1.20
N LEU A 37 2.32 -1.98 0.79
CA LEU A 37 3.67 -1.63 0.38
C LEU A 37 4.30 -0.68 1.39
N ALA A 38 5.49 -0.99 1.82
CA ALA A 38 6.22 -0.18 2.78
C ALA A 38 7.22 0.69 2.07
N THR A 39 7.21 1.98 2.37
CA THR A 39 8.28 2.86 1.94
C THR A 39 8.93 3.43 3.18
N VAL A 40 10.22 3.62 3.14
CA VAL A 40 10.95 4.11 4.29
C VAL A 40 11.53 5.47 3.96
N SER A 41 11.29 6.41 4.84
CA SER A 41 11.90 7.73 4.75
C SER A 41 12.36 8.08 6.16
N GLY A 42 12.54 9.33 6.43
CA GLY A 42 12.92 9.72 7.77
C GLY A 42 13.35 11.15 7.82
N LYS A 43 13.88 11.54 8.93
CA LYS A 43 14.37 12.87 9.08
C LYS A 43 15.57 12.87 10.02
N TRP A 44 16.36 13.90 9.92
CA TRP A 44 17.49 14.06 10.79
C TRP A 44 17.08 14.82 12.03
N ASP A 45 17.35 14.26 13.19
CA ASP A 45 17.01 14.91 14.45
C ASP A 45 18.21 15.69 14.90
N LEU A 46 18.12 17.01 14.80
CA LEU A 46 19.24 17.83 15.17
C LEU A 46 19.48 17.83 16.67
N GLY A 47 18.48 17.65 17.43
CA GLY A 47 18.65 17.63 18.86
C GLY A 47 19.49 16.50 19.35
N ASN A 48 19.29 15.31 18.79
CA ASN A 48 20.04 14.14 19.19
C ASN A 48 21.07 13.73 18.16
N ASN A 49 21.17 14.49 17.10
CA ASN A 49 22.14 14.23 16.07
C ASN A 49 22.03 12.83 15.53
N GLN A 50 20.85 12.39 15.19
CA GLN A 50 20.66 11.06 14.65
C GLN A 50 19.52 11.03 13.67
N TRP A 51 19.54 10.03 12.84
CA TRP A 51 18.52 9.82 11.83
C TRP A 51 17.36 9.08 12.46
N ILE A 52 16.14 9.57 12.23
CA ILE A 52 14.95 8.92 12.74
C ILE A 52 14.21 8.38 11.56
N PRO A 53 14.17 7.06 11.37
CA PRO A 53 13.47 6.47 10.23
C PRO A 53 11.97 6.49 10.43
N ARG A 54 11.26 6.48 9.32
CA ARG A 54 9.82 6.41 9.34
C ARG A 54 9.37 5.47 8.24
N THR A 55 8.53 4.53 8.56
CA THR A 55 7.97 3.61 7.59
C THR A 55 6.52 3.97 7.37
N ASP A 56 6.15 4.15 6.12
CA ASP A 56 4.76 4.37 5.77
C ASP A 56 4.26 3.13 5.07
N TRP A 57 3.05 2.72 5.42
CA TRP A 57 2.43 1.54 4.84
C TRP A 57 1.33 1.98 3.91
N HIS A 58 1.47 1.65 2.64
CA HIS A 58 0.53 2.12 1.62
C HIS A 58 -0.34 0.98 1.14
N ARG A 59 -1.62 1.23 1.13
CA ARG A 59 -2.55 0.24 0.62
C ARG A 59 -2.69 0.45 -0.86
N ILE A 60 -2.45 -0.58 -1.64
CA ILE A 60 -2.48 -0.50 -3.08
C ILE A 60 -3.62 -1.38 -3.57
N ILE A 61 -4.56 -0.81 -4.29
CA ILE A 61 -5.66 -1.56 -4.89
C ILE A 61 -5.27 -1.87 -6.31
N CYS A 62 -5.33 -3.13 -6.67
CA CYS A 62 -4.93 -3.58 -7.99
C CYS A 62 -6.17 -4.07 -8.70
N PRO A 63 -6.82 -3.25 -9.50
CA PRO A 63 -8.12 -3.60 -10.04
C PRO A 63 -8.04 -4.48 -11.27
N GLY A 64 -8.99 -5.35 -11.40
CA GLY A 64 -9.19 -6.11 -12.62
C GLY A 64 -8.49 -7.45 -12.67
N PRO A 65 -8.92 -8.29 -13.58
CA PRO A 65 -8.40 -9.64 -13.63
C PRO A 65 -6.92 -9.72 -13.95
N PHE A 66 -6.43 -8.81 -14.77
CA PHE A 66 -5.03 -8.84 -15.13
C PHE A 66 -4.16 -8.64 -13.88
N PHE A 67 -4.47 -7.63 -13.09
CA PHE A 67 -3.67 -7.39 -11.90
C PHE A 67 -3.85 -8.49 -10.87
N CYS A 68 -5.05 -9.05 -10.74
CA CYS A 68 -5.24 -10.14 -9.80
C CYS A 68 -4.33 -11.31 -10.15
N GLY A 69 -4.18 -11.60 -11.41
CA GLY A 69 -3.30 -12.66 -11.83
C GLY A 69 -1.84 -12.31 -11.70
N TYR A 70 -1.52 -11.05 -12.02
CA TYR A 70 -0.13 -10.62 -11.99
C TYR A 70 0.43 -10.58 -10.56
N VAL A 71 -0.35 -10.14 -9.60
CA VAL A 71 0.16 -10.02 -8.26
C VAL A 71 -0.02 -11.27 -7.41
N ARG A 72 -0.78 -12.25 -7.91
CA ARG A 72 -0.99 -13.47 -7.17
C ARG A 72 0.35 -14.12 -6.98
N GLY A 73 0.74 -14.47 -5.96
CA GLY A 73 2.04 -15.08 -5.72
C GLY A 73 3.10 -14.12 -5.23
N MET A 74 2.82 -12.82 -5.23
CA MET A 74 3.77 -11.89 -4.66
C MET A 74 3.77 -12.05 -3.15
N ARG A 75 4.94 -11.98 -2.54
CA ARG A 75 5.09 -12.33 -1.15
C ARG A 75 5.70 -11.22 -0.36
N ARG A 76 5.53 -11.27 0.93
CA ARG A 76 6.20 -10.37 1.83
C ARG A 76 7.67 -10.29 1.51
N GLY A 77 8.20 -9.11 1.43
CA GLY A 77 9.61 -8.88 1.12
C GLY A 77 9.91 -8.63 -0.34
N ASP A 78 8.96 -8.86 -1.23
CA ASP A 78 9.19 -8.56 -2.64
C ASP A 78 9.34 -7.06 -2.84
N TYR A 79 10.20 -6.66 -3.74
CA TYR A 79 10.51 -5.27 -4.00
C TYR A 79 9.77 -4.83 -5.27
N LEU A 80 8.95 -3.82 -5.16
CA LEU A 80 8.09 -3.42 -6.25
C LEU A 80 8.12 -1.94 -6.51
N GLU A 81 7.82 -1.56 -7.73
CA GLU A 81 7.52 -0.19 -8.03
C GLU A 81 6.06 -0.14 -8.50
N VAL A 82 5.27 0.72 -7.91
CA VAL A 82 3.87 0.87 -8.24
C VAL A 82 3.63 2.29 -8.71
N GLU A 83 2.95 2.41 -9.83
CA GLU A 83 2.54 3.70 -10.31
C GLU A 83 1.02 3.70 -10.34
N GLY A 84 0.39 4.71 -9.85
CA GLY A 84 -1.06 4.74 -9.80
C GLY A 84 -1.61 6.09 -9.44
N GLU A 85 -2.85 6.09 -9.01
CA GLU A 85 -3.57 7.29 -8.64
C GLU A 85 -4.01 7.21 -7.20
N LEU A 86 -3.98 8.32 -6.52
CA LEU A 86 -4.48 8.36 -5.16
C LEU A 86 -5.98 8.53 -5.23
N ARG A 87 -6.71 7.63 -4.61
CA ARG A 87 -8.16 7.68 -4.62
C ARG A 87 -8.69 7.79 -3.22
N ALA A 88 -9.67 8.64 -3.07
CA ALA A 88 -10.32 8.81 -1.78
C ALA A 88 -11.63 8.06 -1.79
N LEU A 89 -11.95 7.42 -0.68
CA LEU A 89 -13.23 6.79 -0.52
C LEU A 89 -13.88 7.45 0.67
N GLU A 90 -15.03 8.05 0.47
CA GLU A 90 -15.75 8.68 1.55
C GLU A 90 -16.87 7.80 2.01
N GLN A 91 -17.01 7.64 3.28
CA GLN A 91 -18.04 6.82 3.84
C GLN A 91 -18.67 7.55 4.99
N ASP A 92 -19.96 7.33 5.21
CA ASP A 92 -20.61 7.87 6.36
C ASP A 92 -20.46 6.87 7.48
N ARG A 93 -20.09 7.36 8.65
CA ARG A 93 -19.88 6.50 9.76
C ARG A 93 -20.80 6.92 10.83
N GLY A 94 -21.53 6.02 11.40
CA GLY A 94 -22.39 6.30 12.52
C GLY A 94 -21.58 6.41 13.79
N VAL A 95 -21.80 7.46 14.55
CA VAL A 95 -21.11 7.64 15.80
C VAL A 95 -22.14 7.94 16.86
N VAL A 96 -22.02 7.35 18.03
CA VAL A 96 -22.95 7.55 19.11
C VAL A 96 -22.23 8.35 20.19
N VAL A 97 -22.80 9.52 20.54
CA VAL A 97 -22.23 10.33 21.58
C VAL A 97 -23.39 10.77 22.46
N ALA A 98 -23.32 10.50 23.72
CA ALA A 98 -24.36 10.87 24.68
C ALA A 98 -25.73 10.38 24.22
N ASP A 99 -25.78 9.17 23.78
CA ASP A 99 -27.02 8.51 23.39
C ASP A 99 -27.61 9.09 22.11
N GLU A 100 -26.91 9.94 21.41
CA GLU A 100 -27.43 10.42 20.16
C GLU A 100 -26.55 9.93 19.02
N ARG A 101 -27.14 9.65 17.88
CA ARG A 101 -26.44 9.15 16.76
C ARG A 101 -26.14 10.25 15.81
N PHE A 102 -24.92 10.30 15.34
CA PHE A 102 -24.48 11.26 14.36
C PHE A 102 -23.86 10.54 13.19
N SER A 103 -23.95 11.14 12.04
CA SER A 103 -23.27 10.60 10.87
C SER A 103 -22.09 11.49 10.59
N VAL A 104 -20.92 10.90 10.53
CA VAL A 104 -19.69 11.64 10.29
C VAL A 104 -19.07 11.15 9.02
N LYS A 105 -18.63 12.04 8.16
CA LYS A 105 -17.94 11.64 6.96
C LYS A 105 -16.55 11.22 7.29
N HIS A 106 -16.16 10.11 6.73
CA HIS A 106 -14.84 9.55 6.96
C HIS A 106 -14.20 9.27 5.62
N SER A 107 -13.01 9.78 5.39
CA SER A 107 -12.31 9.56 4.15
C SER A 107 -11.11 8.67 4.35
N THR A 108 -10.96 7.70 3.51
CA THR A 108 -9.76 6.88 3.50
C THR A 108 -9.15 7.00 2.13
N TYR A 109 -7.87 6.76 2.03
CA TYR A 109 -7.17 6.88 0.78
C TYR A 109 -6.42 5.60 0.45
N ALA A 110 -6.36 5.30 -0.82
CA ALA A 110 -5.57 4.17 -1.29
C ALA A 110 -5.00 4.53 -2.65
N VAL A 111 -3.95 3.87 -3.06
CA VAL A 111 -3.38 4.06 -4.37
C VAL A 111 -3.99 3.00 -5.27
N HIS A 112 -4.59 3.42 -6.37
CA HIS A 112 -5.13 2.48 -7.34
C HIS A 112 -4.07 2.30 -8.41
N ALA A 113 -3.57 1.10 -8.56
CA ALA A 113 -2.45 0.82 -9.42
C ALA A 113 -2.80 0.95 -10.88
N VAL A 114 -1.92 1.57 -11.63
CA VAL A 114 -2.02 1.61 -13.06
C VAL A 114 -0.91 0.74 -13.64
N ARG A 115 0.20 0.62 -12.94
CA ARG A 115 1.31 -0.19 -13.40
C ARG A 115 2.08 -0.72 -12.20
N ILE A 116 2.46 -1.96 -12.23
CA ILE A 116 3.22 -2.57 -11.17
C ILE A 116 4.39 -3.29 -11.79
N GLN A 117 5.56 -3.12 -11.22
CA GLN A 117 6.76 -3.77 -11.71
C GLN A 117 7.51 -4.39 -10.54
N ARG A 118 7.82 -5.66 -10.66
CA ARG A 118 8.60 -6.32 -9.64
C ARG A 118 10.06 -6.06 -9.95
N LEU A 119 10.80 -5.70 -8.96
CA LEU A 119 12.19 -5.33 -9.13
C LEU A 119 13.09 -6.29 -8.36
N ASP A 120 14.35 -6.28 -8.70
CA ASP A 120 15.32 -7.07 -7.96
C ASP A 120 15.59 -6.39 -6.64
N ARG A 121 15.68 -7.14 -5.60
CA ARG A 121 15.94 -6.57 -4.29
C ARG A 121 17.33 -5.96 -4.24
N PRO A 122 17.44 -4.79 -3.67
CA PRO A 122 18.75 -4.19 -3.51
C PRO A 122 19.58 -4.99 -2.54
N ASP A 123 20.82 -5.30 -2.92
CA ASP A 123 21.62 -6.10 -2.11
C ASP A 123 21.94 -5.58 -0.83
N ALA A 124 22.37 -4.53 -0.69
CA ALA A 124 22.96 -4.09 0.48
C ALA A 124 22.16 -3.31 1.35
N LEU A 125 21.01 -3.00 1.04
CA LEU A 125 20.41 -2.08 1.82
C LEU A 125 19.63 -2.55 2.90
N VAL A 126 19.11 -3.60 2.87
CA VAL A 126 18.16 -3.85 3.78
C VAL A 126 17.83 -5.17 4.07
N ASP A 127 17.60 -5.46 5.27
CA ASP A 127 17.17 -6.64 5.65
C ASP A 127 15.76 -6.65 5.84
N PHE A 128 14.99 -5.74 5.35
CA PHE A 128 13.61 -5.69 5.54
C PHE A 128 13.00 -6.93 4.97
N GLY A 129 12.28 -7.55 5.58
CA GLY A 129 11.66 -8.69 5.06
C GLY A 129 12.38 -9.94 5.18
N ASP A 130 13.56 -9.88 5.49
CA ASP A 130 14.29 -10.93 5.56
C ASP A 130 14.22 -11.49 6.84
N SER A 131 13.74 -10.92 7.65
CA SER A 131 13.66 -11.31 8.85
C SER A 131 12.80 -12.38 8.89
N ASP A 132 13.18 -13.27 9.18
CA ASP A 132 12.47 -14.37 9.24
C ASP A 132 11.53 -14.32 10.24
N ASP A 133 11.49 -13.50 10.88
CA ASP A 133 10.77 -13.44 11.82
C ASP A 133 9.51 -13.10 11.55
N ASP A 134 8.82 -13.90 11.39
CA ASP A 134 7.59 -13.66 11.02
C ASP A 134 6.90 -12.94 11.95
N ASN A 135 7.27 -12.87 13.02
CA ASN A 135 6.56 -12.21 13.91
C ASN A 135 6.72 -10.87 13.79
N THR A 136 7.55 -10.46 13.05
CA THR A 136 7.75 -9.18 12.88
C THR A 136 6.54 -8.65 12.40
N GLU A 137 5.81 -8.11 13.08
CA GLU A 137 4.70 -7.68 12.70
C GLU A 137 4.79 -6.52 11.98
N VAL A 138 4.32 -6.46 10.98
CA VAL A 138 4.30 -5.41 10.16
C VAL A 138 3.14 -4.66 10.54
N GLN A 139 3.27 -3.61 11.16
CA GLN A 139 2.22 -2.91 11.62
C GLN A 139 1.99 -1.72 10.82
N PRO A 140 0.96 -1.51 10.15
CA PRO A 140 0.68 -0.31 9.38
C PRO A 140 0.32 0.85 10.27
#